data_2aed23cff813eaaef47b72568d161b2c
#
_entry.id   2aed23cff813eaaef47b72568d161b2c
#
_cell.length_a   1.000
_cell.length_b   1.000
_cell.length_c   1.000
_cell.angle_alpha   90.00
_cell.angle_beta   90.00
_cell.angle_gamma   90.00
#
_symmetry.space_group_name_H-M   'P 1'
#
loop_
_entity.id
_entity.type
_entity.pdbx_description
1 polymer ?
#
loop_
_entity_poly.entity_id
_entity_poly.type
_entity_poly.pdbx_seq_one_letter_code
_entity_poly.pdbx_strand_id
1 'polypeptide(L)'
;NGKPVHPMYTDSVHCQHMEFEPTKDQPIILGFDFGRTPACAFIQRTSVGRWVCFDEVVLTDSGAVDFAPSLKRYIEEVYPDHTFKGWGDPSGNNKNQSNSETPFQIMRAAGIPCQPTASNDPMKRRAALEVPMKEMCMDGKPRFIVLPKASMIRKGLQGGFCYRRVQTTGERYTDEPDKNEYSHPVEALEYALQGEGEGRAALRR
;
A
#
# COMPACT_ATOMS: atom_id res chain seq x y z
N ASN A 1 9.75 -17.81 12.81
CA ASN A 1 9.11 -16.50 12.91
C ASN A 1 10.11 -15.45 12.47
N GLY A 2 9.70 -14.60 11.50
CA GLY A 2 10.53 -13.53 10.97
C GLY A 2 10.45 -12.26 11.83
N LYS A 3 11.32 -11.28 11.53
CA LYS A 3 11.25 -9.94 12.10
C LYS A 3 10.31 -9.07 11.26
N PRO A 4 9.22 -8.50 11.81
CA PRO A 4 8.31 -7.66 11.04
C PRO A 4 9.03 -6.48 10.37
N VAL A 5 8.61 -6.12 9.16
CA VAL A 5 9.12 -4.93 8.46
C VAL A 5 8.65 -3.65 9.15
N HIS A 6 7.41 -3.65 9.65
CA HIS A 6 6.81 -2.54 10.40
C HIS A 6 6.59 -2.92 11.87
N PRO A 7 7.66 -2.92 12.71
CA PRO A 7 7.57 -3.38 14.09
C PRO A 7 6.73 -2.47 15.01
N MET A 8 6.43 -1.23 14.57
CA MET A 8 5.57 -0.33 15.32
C MET A 8 4.07 -0.57 15.13
N TYR A 9 3.69 -1.43 14.18
CA TYR A 9 2.29 -1.81 14.04
C TYR A 9 1.85 -2.67 15.24
N THR A 10 0.76 -2.28 15.83
CA THR A 10 0.07 -3.05 16.88
C THR A 10 -1.39 -3.16 16.50
N ASP A 11 -1.88 -4.38 16.32
CA ASP A 11 -3.21 -4.64 15.79
C ASP A 11 -4.33 -4.01 16.66
N SER A 12 -4.20 -4.11 17.99
CA SER A 12 -5.17 -3.50 18.93
C SER A 12 -5.21 -1.97 18.88
N VAL A 13 -4.17 -1.33 18.32
CA VAL A 13 -4.07 0.14 18.22
C VAL A 13 -4.41 0.60 16.81
N HIS A 14 -3.85 -0.06 15.79
CA HIS A 14 -3.91 0.40 14.39
C HIS A 14 -5.00 -0.27 13.57
N CYS A 15 -5.61 -1.38 14.01
CA CYS A 15 -6.77 -1.95 13.36
C CYS A 15 -8.03 -1.50 14.08
N GLN A 16 -8.95 -0.89 13.33
CA GLN A 16 -10.24 -0.45 13.87
C GLN A 16 -11.37 -1.23 13.21
N HIS A 17 -12.29 -1.74 14.03
CA HIS A 17 -13.52 -2.39 13.58
C HIS A 17 -14.63 -1.34 13.56
N MET A 18 -14.74 -0.61 12.45
CA MET A 18 -15.72 0.45 12.28
C MET A 18 -16.26 0.44 10.86
N GLU A 19 -17.46 0.93 10.67
CA GLU A 19 -17.97 1.27 9.36
C GLU A 19 -17.26 2.53 8.85
N PHE A 20 -16.87 2.50 7.59
CA PHE A 20 -16.21 3.62 6.92
C PHE A 20 -16.69 3.71 5.48
N GLU A 21 -17.21 4.89 5.13
CA GLU A 21 -17.47 5.25 3.75
C GLU A 21 -16.53 6.38 3.33
N PRO A 22 -15.79 6.22 2.24
CA PRO A 22 -14.96 7.30 1.72
C PRO A 22 -15.86 8.46 1.29
N THR A 23 -15.40 9.69 1.55
CA THR A 23 -16.13 10.89 1.14
C THR A 23 -15.96 11.11 -0.36
N LYS A 24 -16.95 11.77 -1.00
CA LYS A 24 -16.93 12.06 -2.45
C LYS A 24 -16.30 13.41 -2.79
N ASP A 25 -16.05 14.26 -1.81
CA ASP A 25 -15.47 15.58 -1.96
C ASP A 25 -13.95 15.58 -2.10
N GLN A 26 -13.30 14.45 -1.87
CA GLN A 26 -11.87 14.24 -2.10
C GLN A 26 -11.61 12.88 -2.75
N PRO A 27 -10.52 12.73 -3.50
CA PRO A 27 -10.24 11.47 -4.16
C PRO A 27 -9.92 10.35 -3.18
N ILE A 28 -10.31 9.12 -3.54
CA ILE A 28 -9.73 7.91 -2.98
C ILE A 28 -8.32 7.78 -3.53
N ILE A 29 -7.34 7.56 -2.66
CA ILE A 29 -5.95 7.36 -3.06
C ILE A 29 -5.71 5.87 -3.24
N LEU A 30 -5.24 5.51 -4.42
CA LEU A 30 -4.85 4.15 -4.77
C LEU A 30 -3.33 4.02 -4.72
N GLY A 31 -2.85 2.96 -4.08
CA GLY A 31 -1.44 2.57 -4.13
C GLY A 31 -1.29 1.28 -4.91
N PHE A 32 -0.24 1.18 -5.71
CA PHE A 32 -0.01 0.02 -6.57
C PHE A 32 1.38 -0.59 -6.36
N ASP A 33 1.41 -1.89 -6.25
CA ASP A 33 2.60 -2.70 -6.47
C ASP A 33 2.32 -3.63 -7.66
N PHE A 34 3.14 -3.51 -8.71
CA PHE A 34 3.03 -4.31 -9.93
C PHE A 34 3.97 -5.50 -9.88
N GLY A 35 3.51 -6.63 -10.37
CA GLY A 35 4.28 -7.85 -10.43
C GLY A 35 3.38 -9.03 -10.78
N ARG A 36 3.80 -10.23 -10.41
CA ARG A 36 3.00 -11.46 -10.58
C ARG A 36 1.80 -11.54 -9.63
N THR A 37 1.85 -10.76 -8.57
CA THR A 37 0.74 -10.62 -7.61
C THR A 37 0.45 -9.12 -7.47
N PRO A 38 -0.16 -8.51 -8.49
CA PRO A 38 -0.46 -7.09 -8.44
C PRO A 38 -1.44 -6.79 -7.31
N ALA A 39 -1.16 -5.71 -6.61
CA ALA A 39 -1.94 -5.26 -5.46
C ALA A 39 -2.30 -3.79 -5.57
N CYS A 40 -3.50 -3.45 -5.10
CA CYS A 40 -3.99 -2.09 -4.93
C CYS A 40 -4.47 -1.89 -3.50
N ALA A 41 -3.95 -0.88 -2.83
CA ALA A 41 -4.43 -0.40 -1.54
C ALA A 41 -5.33 0.81 -1.74
N PHE A 42 -6.41 0.91 -0.97
CA PHE A 42 -7.37 2.03 -0.99
C PHE A 42 -7.26 2.80 0.31
N ILE A 43 -6.87 4.06 0.23
CA ILE A 43 -6.77 4.93 1.39
C ILE A 43 -7.49 6.26 1.17
N GLN A 44 -7.92 6.88 2.26
CA GLN A 44 -8.39 8.26 2.26
C GLN A 44 -8.01 8.95 3.56
N ARG A 45 -7.74 10.25 3.50
CA ARG A 45 -7.41 11.06 4.65
C ARG A 45 -8.68 11.67 5.24
N THR A 46 -8.87 11.54 6.55
CA THR A 46 -10.00 12.14 7.24
C THR A 46 -9.76 13.60 7.60
N SER A 47 -10.81 14.31 8.02
CA SER A 47 -10.73 15.72 8.44
C SER A 47 -9.79 15.96 9.63
N VAL A 48 -9.56 14.94 10.47
CA VAL A 48 -8.59 15.03 11.60
C VAL A 48 -7.17 14.69 11.17
N GLY A 49 -6.93 14.44 9.87
CA GLY A 49 -5.61 14.14 9.33
C GLY A 49 -5.18 12.67 9.42
N ARG A 50 -6.10 11.77 9.75
CA ARG A 50 -5.84 10.32 9.82
C ARG A 50 -5.98 9.69 8.45
N TRP A 51 -5.01 8.86 8.09
CA TRP A 51 -5.12 7.95 6.97
C TRP A 51 -5.88 6.68 7.37
N VAL A 52 -6.89 6.36 6.60
CA VAL A 52 -7.66 5.11 6.73
C VAL A 52 -7.40 4.25 5.53
N CYS A 53 -6.78 3.09 5.74
CA CYS A 53 -6.70 2.02 4.73
C CYS A 53 -7.95 1.15 4.88
N PHE A 54 -8.91 1.32 3.96
CA PHE A 54 -10.25 0.75 4.13
C PHE A 54 -10.56 -0.41 3.19
N ASP A 55 -9.74 -0.62 2.16
CA ASP A 55 -9.95 -1.70 1.20
C ASP A 55 -8.65 -2.09 0.48
N GLU A 56 -8.68 -3.21 -0.20
CA GLU A 56 -7.61 -3.72 -1.03
C GLU A 56 -8.15 -4.58 -2.18
N VAL A 57 -7.42 -4.63 -3.28
CA VAL A 57 -7.62 -5.61 -4.35
C VAL A 57 -6.28 -6.26 -4.65
N VAL A 58 -6.23 -7.58 -4.56
CA VAL A 58 -5.03 -8.37 -4.83
C VAL A 58 -5.39 -9.48 -5.82
N LEU A 59 -4.57 -9.64 -6.85
CA LEU A 59 -4.76 -10.69 -7.85
C LEU A 59 -3.51 -11.57 -7.90
N THR A 60 -3.69 -12.88 -7.72
CA THR A 60 -2.58 -13.83 -7.69
C THR A 60 -2.28 -14.33 -9.11
N ASP A 61 -1.01 -14.58 -9.41
CA ASP A 61 -0.52 -15.12 -10.69
C ASP A 61 -1.06 -14.39 -11.92
N SER A 62 -1.05 -13.07 -11.87
CA SER A 62 -1.62 -12.19 -12.88
C SER A 62 -0.65 -11.07 -13.24
N GLY A 63 -0.91 -10.42 -14.36
CA GLY A 63 -0.20 -9.21 -14.76
C GLY A 63 -1.10 -7.98 -14.76
N ALA A 64 -0.52 -6.81 -15.07
CA ALA A 64 -1.27 -5.57 -15.15
C ALA A 64 -2.41 -5.61 -16.18
N VAL A 65 -2.26 -6.41 -17.24
CA VAL A 65 -3.26 -6.58 -18.31
C VAL A 65 -4.57 -7.18 -17.77
N ASP A 66 -4.48 -8.17 -16.88
CA ASP A 66 -5.65 -8.81 -16.27
C ASP A 66 -6.13 -8.05 -15.04
N PHE A 67 -5.18 -7.44 -14.32
CA PHE A 67 -5.46 -6.69 -13.11
C PHE A 67 -6.27 -5.41 -13.37
N ALA A 68 -5.92 -4.65 -14.41
CA ALA A 68 -6.56 -3.37 -14.71
C ALA A 68 -8.08 -3.51 -14.95
N PRO A 69 -8.58 -4.43 -15.81
CA PRO A 69 -10.01 -4.58 -16.00
C PRO A 69 -10.74 -5.10 -14.76
N SER A 70 -10.09 -5.99 -13.98
CA SER A 70 -10.66 -6.50 -12.73
C SER A 70 -10.82 -5.40 -11.69
N LEU A 71 -9.79 -4.58 -11.51
CA LEU A 71 -9.82 -3.44 -10.60
C LEU A 71 -10.83 -2.38 -11.07
N LYS A 72 -10.90 -2.12 -12.37
CA LYS A 72 -11.86 -1.15 -12.93
C LYS A 72 -13.29 -1.54 -12.62
N ARG A 73 -13.65 -2.82 -12.84
CA ARG A 73 -14.96 -3.36 -12.49
C ARG A 73 -15.26 -3.20 -11.01
N TYR A 74 -14.31 -3.58 -10.16
CA TYR A 74 -14.46 -3.46 -8.70
C TYR A 74 -14.74 -2.01 -8.28
N ILE A 75 -13.97 -1.05 -8.80
CA ILE A 75 -14.15 0.38 -8.51
C ILE A 75 -15.54 0.87 -8.92
N GLU A 76 -15.99 0.49 -10.10
CA GLU A 76 -17.31 0.90 -10.62
C GLU A 76 -18.47 0.31 -9.82
N GLU A 77 -18.32 -0.92 -9.33
CA GLU A 77 -19.36 -1.59 -8.54
C GLU A 77 -19.38 -1.13 -7.08
N VAL A 78 -18.22 -0.93 -6.47
CA VAL A 78 -18.13 -0.68 -5.01
C VAL A 78 -18.03 0.81 -4.68
N TYR A 79 -17.39 1.60 -5.52
CA TYR A 79 -17.17 3.04 -5.32
C TYR A 79 -17.65 3.89 -6.48
N PRO A 80 -18.93 3.74 -6.89
CA PRO A 80 -19.51 4.59 -7.94
C PRO A 80 -19.46 6.07 -7.51
N ASP A 81 -19.30 6.96 -8.47
CA ASP A 81 -19.29 8.42 -8.25
C ASP A 81 -18.13 8.97 -7.40
N HIS A 82 -17.12 8.14 -7.08
CA HIS A 82 -15.90 8.62 -6.46
C HIS A 82 -14.86 9.02 -7.50
N THR A 83 -14.00 9.96 -7.13
CA THR A 83 -12.78 10.28 -7.87
C THR A 83 -11.60 9.54 -7.29
N PHE A 84 -10.55 9.33 -8.09
CA PHE A 84 -9.38 8.56 -7.71
C PHE A 84 -8.10 9.28 -8.09
N LYS A 85 -7.05 9.01 -7.31
CA LYS A 85 -5.67 9.37 -7.58
C LYS A 85 -4.81 8.17 -7.26
N GLY A 86 -3.83 7.85 -8.09
CA GLY A 86 -3.06 6.63 -7.92
C GLY A 86 -1.56 6.84 -7.95
N TRP A 87 -0.84 6.07 -7.12
CA TRP A 87 0.61 6.05 -7.00
C TRP A 87 1.13 4.62 -7.04
N GLY A 88 2.23 4.42 -7.73
CA GLY A 88 2.84 3.09 -7.82
C GLY A 88 4.35 3.12 -7.86
N ASP A 89 4.94 1.93 -7.83
CA ASP A 89 6.38 1.72 -7.95
C ASP A 89 6.89 2.33 -9.26
N PRO A 90 7.89 3.24 -9.22
CA PRO A 90 8.51 3.79 -10.42
C PRO A 90 9.03 2.74 -11.41
N SER A 91 9.38 1.54 -10.94
CA SER A 91 9.77 0.42 -11.82
C SER A 91 8.65 -0.03 -12.77
N GLY A 92 7.39 0.27 -12.45
CA GLY A 92 6.24 0.09 -13.34
C GLY A 92 6.29 0.92 -14.64
N ASN A 93 7.26 1.84 -14.79
CA ASN A 93 7.59 2.49 -16.06
C ASN A 93 8.50 1.65 -16.97
N ASN A 94 9.07 0.56 -16.47
CA ASN A 94 9.90 -0.33 -17.26
C ASN A 94 9.03 -1.22 -18.15
N LYS A 95 9.37 -1.28 -19.45
CA LYS A 95 8.71 -2.18 -20.39
C LYS A 95 9.07 -3.62 -20.04
N ASN A 96 8.09 -4.49 -19.92
CA ASN A 96 8.33 -5.93 -19.84
C ASN A 96 8.83 -6.44 -21.21
N GLN A 97 9.71 -7.45 -21.20
CA GLN A 97 10.24 -8.05 -22.43
C GLN A 97 9.14 -8.65 -23.34
N SER A 98 7.97 -8.93 -22.80
CA SER A 98 6.82 -9.52 -23.50
C SER A 98 5.74 -8.52 -23.90
N ASN A 99 5.79 -7.27 -23.42
CA ASN A 99 4.77 -6.26 -23.69
C ASN A 99 5.42 -4.91 -24.00
N SER A 100 4.94 -4.26 -25.05
CA SER A 100 5.40 -2.91 -25.43
C SER A 100 4.90 -1.81 -24.49
N GLU A 101 3.87 -2.11 -23.65
CA GLU A 101 3.23 -1.18 -22.74
C GLU A 101 3.73 -1.39 -21.29
N THR A 102 3.87 -0.27 -20.59
CA THR A 102 4.19 -0.30 -19.15
C THR A 102 2.94 -0.53 -18.31
N PRO A 103 3.05 -1.08 -17.09
CA PRO A 103 1.93 -1.17 -16.16
C PRO A 103 1.16 0.14 -15.99
N PHE A 104 1.85 1.29 -15.92
CA PHE A 104 1.19 2.60 -15.83
C PHE A 104 0.37 2.94 -17.08
N GLN A 105 0.85 2.60 -18.27
CA GLN A 105 0.10 2.80 -19.51
C GLN A 105 -1.16 1.94 -19.54
N ILE A 106 -1.04 0.67 -19.15
CA ILE A 106 -2.17 -0.28 -19.07
C ILE A 106 -3.24 0.23 -18.08
N MET A 107 -2.85 0.67 -16.89
CA MET A 107 -3.79 1.19 -15.89
C MET A 107 -4.51 2.44 -16.40
N ARG A 108 -3.77 3.39 -16.98
CA ARG A 108 -4.37 4.62 -17.54
C ARG A 108 -5.31 4.34 -18.71
N ALA A 109 -4.95 3.40 -19.57
CA ALA A 109 -5.80 2.98 -20.69
C ALA A 109 -7.14 2.37 -20.19
N ALA A 110 -7.13 1.71 -19.03
CA ALA A 110 -8.34 1.23 -18.37
C ALA A 110 -9.11 2.33 -17.62
N GLY A 111 -8.64 3.58 -17.65
CA GLY A 111 -9.27 4.71 -16.96
C GLY A 111 -8.96 4.74 -15.44
N ILE A 112 -7.89 4.09 -15.01
CA ILE A 112 -7.44 4.11 -13.62
C ILE A 112 -6.24 5.05 -13.50
N PRO A 113 -6.34 6.15 -12.73
CA PRO A 113 -5.24 7.07 -12.52
C PRO A 113 -4.09 6.33 -11.84
N CYS A 114 -2.89 6.45 -12.40
CA CYS A 114 -1.70 5.85 -11.83
C CYS A 114 -0.46 6.65 -12.25
N GLN A 115 0.31 7.09 -11.27
CA GLN A 115 1.55 7.84 -11.44
C GLN A 115 2.69 7.18 -10.67
N PRO A 116 3.94 7.25 -11.15
CA PRO A 116 5.07 6.78 -10.37
C PRO A 116 5.30 7.70 -9.16
N THR A 117 5.67 7.10 -8.04
CA THR A 117 6.26 7.85 -6.92
C THR A 117 7.65 8.38 -7.30
N ALA A 118 8.15 9.36 -6.56
CA ALA A 118 9.46 9.96 -6.82
C ALA A 118 10.64 8.99 -6.62
N SER A 119 10.44 7.89 -5.87
CA SER A 119 11.49 6.93 -5.54
C SER A 119 10.90 5.59 -5.15
N ASN A 120 11.61 4.51 -5.46
CA ASN A 120 11.35 3.16 -4.96
C ASN A 120 12.30 2.76 -3.82
N ASP A 121 13.07 3.70 -3.29
CA ASP A 121 13.95 3.47 -2.14
C ASP A 121 13.13 2.89 -0.95
N PRO A 122 13.45 1.67 -0.49
CA PRO A 122 12.71 1.01 0.57
C PRO A 122 12.67 1.81 1.88
N MET A 123 13.71 2.57 2.21
CA MET A 123 13.73 3.40 3.43
C MET A 123 12.69 4.53 3.35
N LYS A 124 12.62 5.21 2.21
CA LYS A 124 11.66 6.29 1.98
C LYS A 124 10.23 5.78 1.98
N ARG A 125 10.02 4.66 1.31
CA ARG A 125 8.72 4.01 1.20
C ARG A 125 8.21 3.56 2.57
N ARG A 126 9.04 2.86 3.37
CA ARG A 126 8.67 2.42 4.72
C ARG A 126 8.42 3.58 5.66
N ALA A 127 9.25 4.62 5.61
CA ALA A 127 9.06 5.82 6.41
C ALA A 127 7.69 6.48 6.15
N ALA A 128 7.19 6.43 4.91
CA ALA A 128 5.88 6.97 4.56
C ALA A 128 4.72 6.31 5.33
N LEU A 129 4.83 5.05 5.66
CA LEU A 129 3.85 4.33 6.49
C LEU A 129 4.18 4.42 7.99
N GLU A 130 5.45 4.35 8.36
CA GLU A 130 5.87 4.36 9.76
C GLU A 130 5.61 5.69 10.47
N VAL A 131 5.77 6.80 9.76
CA VAL A 131 5.53 8.13 10.34
C VAL A 131 4.08 8.28 10.82
N PRO A 132 3.06 8.08 9.98
CA PRO A 132 1.68 8.18 10.46
C PRO A 132 1.29 7.10 11.47
N MET A 133 1.93 5.92 11.48
CA MET A 133 1.71 4.93 12.53
C MET A 133 2.17 5.40 13.91
N LYS A 134 3.27 6.14 13.98
CA LYS A 134 3.86 6.64 15.24
C LYS A 134 3.17 7.89 15.76
N GLU A 135 2.53 8.65 14.88
CA GLU A 135 1.90 9.92 15.22
C GLU A 135 0.45 9.72 15.68
N MET A 136 -0.01 10.65 16.51
CA MET A 136 -1.38 10.71 16.98
C MET A 136 -2.10 11.93 16.41
N CYS A 137 -3.39 11.76 16.11
CA CYS A 137 -4.28 12.88 15.85
C CYS A 137 -4.71 13.56 17.14
N MET A 138 -5.37 14.71 17.02
CA MET A 138 -5.85 15.47 18.19
C MET A 138 -6.84 14.71 19.08
N ASP A 139 -7.50 13.70 18.55
CA ASP A 139 -8.42 12.82 19.29
C ASP A 139 -7.68 11.72 20.09
N GLY A 140 -6.35 11.72 20.11
CA GLY A 140 -5.53 10.74 20.83
C GLY A 140 -5.45 9.36 20.19
N LYS A 141 -5.96 9.20 18.95
CA LYS A 141 -5.86 7.97 18.17
C LYS A 141 -4.77 8.07 17.10
N PRO A 142 -4.22 6.93 16.62
CA PRO A 142 -3.16 6.94 15.60
C PRO A 142 -3.55 7.70 14.34
N ARG A 143 -2.57 8.29 13.69
CA ARG A 143 -2.74 9.00 12.42
C ARG A 143 -2.85 8.04 11.22
N PHE A 144 -2.62 6.76 11.44
CA PHE A 144 -2.88 5.67 10.48
C PHE A 144 -3.69 4.56 11.14
N ILE A 145 -4.73 4.12 10.45
CA ILE A 145 -5.48 2.90 10.81
C ILE A 145 -5.76 2.05 9.57
N VAL A 146 -5.91 0.76 9.78
CA VAL A 146 -6.35 -0.21 8.78
C VAL A 146 -7.68 -0.83 9.22
N LEU A 147 -8.58 -1.06 8.29
CA LEU A 147 -9.84 -1.75 8.55
C LEU A 147 -9.74 -3.23 8.18
N PRO A 148 -10.52 -4.11 8.82
CA PRO A 148 -10.47 -5.56 8.58
C PRO A 148 -10.70 -5.99 7.13
N LYS A 149 -11.39 -5.18 6.33
CA LYS A 149 -11.63 -5.44 4.90
C LYS A 149 -10.32 -5.48 4.10
N ALA A 150 -9.32 -4.68 4.47
CA ALA A 150 -7.97 -4.74 3.92
C ALA A 150 -7.16 -5.88 4.61
N SER A 151 -7.61 -7.11 4.44
CA SER A 151 -7.20 -8.26 5.23
C SER A 151 -5.76 -8.71 4.97
N MET A 152 -5.28 -8.65 3.73
CA MET A 152 -3.92 -9.01 3.36
C MET A 152 -2.93 -7.95 3.86
N ILE A 153 -3.26 -6.67 3.72
CA ILE A 153 -2.49 -5.57 4.31
C ILE A 153 -2.38 -5.74 5.82
N ARG A 154 -3.51 -5.96 6.50
CA ARG A 154 -3.53 -6.18 7.95
C ARG A 154 -2.63 -7.35 8.36
N LYS A 155 -2.75 -8.51 7.71
CA LYS A 155 -1.91 -9.68 7.98
C LYS A 155 -0.43 -9.41 7.70
N GLY A 156 -0.13 -8.68 6.64
CA GLY A 156 1.22 -8.23 6.32
C GLY A 156 1.81 -7.38 7.44
N LEU A 157 1.05 -6.41 7.95
CA LEU A 157 1.46 -5.55 9.06
C LEU A 157 1.60 -6.30 10.39
N GLN A 158 0.79 -7.33 10.62
CA GLN A 158 0.90 -8.22 11.79
C GLN A 158 2.16 -9.10 11.80
N GLY A 159 2.97 -9.06 10.73
CA GLY A 159 4.23 -9.80 10.62
C GLY A 159 4.29 -10.77 9.44
N GLY A 160 3.27 -10.83 8.59
CA GLY A 160 3.34 -11.57 7.32
C GLY A 160 4.40 -11.00 6.38
N PHE A 161 4.55 -9.68 6.36
CA PHE A 161 5.66 -8.99 5.70
C PHE A 161 6.82 -8.84 6.68
N CYS A 162 7.86 -9.65 6.50
CA CYS A 162 8.94 -9.78 7.46
C CYS A 162 10.29 -10.11 6.81
N TYR A 163 11.35 -9.89 7.58
CA TYR A 163 12.69 -10.41 7.29
C TYR A 163 12.78 -11.86 7.75
N ARG A 164 13.32 -12.74 6.91
CA ARG A 164 13.51 -14.15 7.29
C ARG A 164 14.65 -14.29 8.32
N ARG A 165 14.46 -15.18 9.27
CA ARG A 165 15.53 -15.60 10.16
C ARG A 165 16.52 -16.48 9.39
N VAL A 166 17.80 -16.13 9.47
CA VAL A 166 18.89 -16.95 8.93
C VAL A 166 19.22 -18.04 9.95
N GLN A 167 19.28 -19.29 9.49
CA GLN A 167 19.67 -20.43 10.35
C GLN A 167 21.17 -20.38 10.71
N THR A 168 21.49 -19.65 11.75
CA THR A 168 22.85 -19.58 12.36
C THR A 168 22.73 -19.58 13.87
N THR A 169 23.86 -19.81 14.55
CA THR A 169 23.96 -19.60 15.99
C THR A 169 23.80 -18.12 16.33
N GLY A 170 22.57 -17.69 16.60
CA GLY A 170 22.24 -16.31 16.94
C GLY A 170 20.99 -15.79 16.22
N GLU A 171 20.53 -14.60 16.61
CA GLU A 171 19.43 -13.91 15.93
C GLU A 171 19.95 -13.09 14.74
N ARG A 172 20.09 -13.72 13.58
CA ARG A 172 20.37 -13.02 12.32
C ARG A 172 19.15 -13.10 11.40
N TYR A 173 18.90 -12.00 10.70
CA TYR A 173 17.83 -11.88 9.71
C TYR A 173 18.42 -11.51 8.36
N THR A 174 17.66 -11.76 7.29
CA THR A 174 18.03 -11.31 5.93
C THR A 174 18.08 -9.79 5.86
N ASP A 175 18.94 -9.25 4.99
CA ASP A 175 19.06 -7.79 4.80
C ASP A 175 17.84 -7.22 4.07
N GLU A 176 17.17 -8.04 3.28
CA GLU A 176 15.94 -7.70 2.58
C GLU A 176 14.75 -8.50 3.11
N PRO A 177 13.55 -7.91 3.13
CA PRO A 177 12.34 -8.61 3.50
C PRO A 177 12.00 -9.73 2.53
N ASP A 178 11.32 -10.74 3.03
CA ASP A 178 10.78 -11.81 2.21
C ASP A 178 9.70 -11.30 1.24
N LYS A 179 9.88 -11.62 -0.03
CA LYS A 179 8.85 -11.37 -1.05
C LYS A 179 7.84 -12.51 -1.03
N ASN A 180 6.67 -12.24 -0.51
CA ASN A 180 5.58 -13.19 -0.36
C ASN A 180 4.23 -12.53 -0.66
N GLU A 181 3.13 -13.26 -0.48
CA GLU A 181 1.78 -12.77 -0.74
C GLU A 181 1.40 -11.52 0.06
N TYR A 182 2.01 -11.29 1.22
CA TYR A 182 1.75 -10.14 2.09
C TYR A 182 2.61 -8.93 1.77
N SER A 183 3.76 -9.11 1.11
CA SER A 183 4.66 -8.00 0.80
C SER A 183 4.03 -7.03 -0.19
N HIS A 184 3.41 -7.54 -1.25
CA HIS A 184 2.84 -6.72 -2.32
C HIS A 184 1.72 -5.77 -1.85
N PRO A 185 0.71 -6.21 -1.08
CA PRO A 185 -0.32 -5.31 -0.58
C PRO A 185 0.22 -4.23 0.37
N VAL A 186 1.19 -4.56 1.23
CA VAL A 186 1.80 -3.59 2.15
C VAL A 186 2.67 -2.59 1.36
N GLU A 187 3.44 -3.05 0.39
CA GLU A 187 4.23 -2.16 -0.48
C GLU A 187 3.32 -1.23 -1.29
N ALA A 188 2.18 -1.71 -1.79
CA ALA A 188 1.17 -0.88 -2.44
C ALA A 188 0.67 0.25 -1.52
N LEU A 189 0.38 -0.06 -0.26
CA LEU A 189 0.02 0.94 0.75
C LEU A 189 1.16 1.96 0.99
N GLU A 190 2.39 1.49 1.09
CA GLU A 190 3.56 2.36 1.25
C GLU A 190 3.70 3.35 0.08
N TYR A 191 3.48 2.91 -1.16
CA TYR A 191 3.51 3.79 -2.35
C TYR A 191 2.38 4.82 -2.33
N ALA A 192 1.18 4.46 -1.90
CA ALA A 192 0.08 5.42 -1.75
C ALA A 192 0.46 6.56 -0.80
N LEU A 193 0.97 6.23 0.37
CA LEU A 193 1.37 7.21 1.39
C LEU A 193 2.58 8.04 0.95
N GLN A 194 3.57 7.41 0.34
CA GLN A 194 4.75 8.10 -0.20
C GLN A 194 4.35 9.10 -1.28
N GLY A 195 3.47 8.71 -2.19
CA GLY A 195 2.96 9.58 -3.24
C GLY A 195 2.25 10.81 -2.69
N GLU A 196 1.51 10.66 -1.59
CA GLU A 196 0.82 11.75 -0.89
C GLU A 196 1.75 12.57 0.02
N GLY A 197 3.04 12.29 0.02
CA GLY A 197 4.08 13.11 0.66
C GLY A 197 4.42 12.72 2.09
N GLU A 198 3.90 11.62 2.59
CA GLU A 198 4.25 11.12 3.92
C GLU A 198 5.74 10.72 4.01
N GLY A 199 6.31 10.84 5.18
CA GLY A 199 7.70 10.47 5.47
C GLY A 199 8.78 11.46 5.00
N ARG A 200 8.46 12.45 4.17
CA ARG A 200 9.47 13.39 3.61
C ARG A 200 10.23 14.17 4.68
N ALA A 201 9.56 14.61 5.73
CA ALA A 201 10.19 15.37 6.80
C ALA A 201 11.14 14.52 7.67
N ALA A 202 10.85 13.23 7.84
CA ALA A 202 11.66 12.33 8.65
C ALA A 202 13.03 12.03 8.01
N LEU A 203 13.13 12.14 6.68
CA LEU A 203 14.35 11.84 5.92
C LEU A 203 15.26 13.06 5.68
N ARG A 204 14.83 14.24 6.15
CA ARG A 204 15.61 15.48 6.07
C ARG A 204 16.42 15.79 7.34
N ARG A 205 16.34 14.91 8.33
CA ARG A 205 17.08 14.95 9.58
C ARG A 205 18.18 13.89 9.55
#